data_0a63dce36d371a6802970331682f4d46
#
_entry.id   0a63dce36d371a6802970331682f4d46
#
_cell.length_a   1.000
_cell.length_b   1.000
_cell.length_c   1.000
_cell.angle_alpha   90.00
_cell.angle_beta   90.00
_cell.angle_gamma   90.00
#
_symmetry.space_group_name_H-M   'P 1'
#
loop_
_entity.id
_entity.type
_entity.pdbx_description
1 polymer ?
#
loop_
_entity_poly.entity_id
_entity_poly.type
_entity_poly.pdbx_seq_one_letter_code
_entity_poly.pdbx_strand_id
1 'polypeptide(L)'
;IHGYFLDMRILFQYLSSVNIPVVWVFHDCWAITGHCAYFDYINCFKWQKQCKFCPQKRVYPGSYLLDRSFENYILKRELFTSVLNMTVIPVSRWLGGIVKQSFLREYPVEVIQNGIDIDIFSPQSLQEVNRMRQKYNLKEQMSILLGVASTWERRKGLNDFIELSRIIPSNWKIVLVGLKKQQIKLLPPNILGIERTENVQQLAILYSLATVFINPTWEDTFPTTNLEALACGT
;
A
#
# COMPACT_ATOMS: atom_id res chain seq x y z
N ILE A 1 12.36 -4.90 -3.44
CA ILE A 1 12.79 -6.22 -3.97
C ILE A 1 12.59 -7.23 -2.85
N HIS A 2 11.62 -8.14 -3.01
CA HIS A 2 11.31 -9.13 -1.97
C HIS A 2 11.94 -10.50 -2.25
N GLY A 3 13.07 -10.54 -2.96
CA GLY A 3 13.78 -11.77 -3.29
C GLY A 3 13.16 -12.62 -4.41
N TYR A 4 12.13 -12.12 -5.10
CA TYR A 4 11.51 -12.86 -6.20
C TYR A 4 12.31 -12.80 -7.51
N PHE A 5 13.07 -11.72 -7.71
CA PHE A 5 13.80 -11.47 -8.96
C PHE A 5 15.30 -11.55 -8.80
N LEU A 6 15.81 -11.47 -7.57
CA LEU A 6 17.23 -11.48 -7.24
C LEU A 6 17.50 -12.40 -6.06
N ASP A 7 18.61 -13.13 -6.12
CA ASP A 7 19.16 -13.77 -4.93
C ASP A 7 19.80 -12.68 -4.05
N MET A 8 19.20 -12.46 -2.87
CA MET A 8 19.64 -11.43 -1.92
C MET A 8 21.05 -11.70 -1.39
N ARG A 9 21.49 -12.96 -1.32
CA ARG A 9 22.85 -13.31 -0.88
C ARG A 9 23.86 -12.82 -1.90
N ILE A 10 23.65 -13.14 -3.18
CA ILE A 10 24.56 -12.71 -4.27
C ILE A 10 24.60 -11.19 -4.33
N LEU A 11 23.43 -10.52 -4.30
CA LEU A 11 23.38 -9.07 -4.36
C LEU A 11 24.14 -8.41 -3.20
N PHE A 12 23.85 -8.80 -1.95
CA PHE A 12 24.44 -8.14 -0.78
C PHE A 12 25.91 -8.54 -0.56
N GLN A 13 26.33 -9.74 -0.95
CA GLN A 13 27.74 -10.10 -1.02
C GLN A 13 28.50 -9.20 -2.00
N TYR A 14 27.94 -8.95 -3.17
CA TYR A 14 28.51 -8.01 -4.13
C TYR A 14 28.55 -6.58 -3.55
N LEU A 15 27.45 -6.06 -3.03
CA LEU A 15 27.38 -4.72 -2.46
C LEU A 15 28.34 -4.52 -1.29
N SER A 16 28.59 -5.55 -0.49
CA SER A 16 29.56 -5.49 0.62
C SER A 16 31.02 -5.55 0.14
N SER A 17 31.27 -6.09 -1.06
CA SER A 17 32.61 -6.20 -1.64
C SER A 17 33.05 -4.94 -2.40
N VAL A 18 32.11 -4.09 -2.80
CA VAL A 18 32.37 -2.87 -3.56
C VAL A 18 32.23 -1.64 -2.66
N ASN A 19 33.14 -0.70 -2.77
CA ASN A 19 33.13 0.54 -1.98
C ASN A 19 32.38 1.65 -2.74
N ILE A 20 31.08 1.41 -3.01
CA ILE A 20 30.19 2.38 -3.65
C ILE A 20 29.09 2.81 -2.67
N PRO A 21 28.59 4.05 -2.74
CA PRO A 21 27.44 4.46 -1.98
C PRO A 21 26.19 3.66 -2.41
N VAL A 22 25.48 3.09 -1.44
CA VAL A 22 24.23 2.36 -1.66
C VAL A 22 23.08 3.15 -1.07
N VAL A 23 22.07 3.46 -1.87
CA VAL A 23 20.82 4.06 -1.42
C VAL A 23 19.72 3.02 -1.54
N TRP A 24 19.08 2.69 -0.41
CA TRP A 24 18.03 1.68 -0.39
C TRP A 24 16.68 2.27 0.03
N VAL A 25 15.76 2.35 -0.93
CA VAL A 25 14.42 2.89 -0.70
C VAL A 25 13.50 1.80 -0.13
N PHE A 26 12.82 2.13 0.97
CA PHE A 26 11.88 1.25 1.65
C PHE A 26 10.45 1.70 1.40
N HIS A 27 9.64 0.80 0.81
CA HIS A 27 8.20 0.98 0.62
C HIS A 27 7.34 0.15 1.57
N ASP A 28 7.94 -0.78 2.31
CA ASP A 28 7.28 -1.61 3.31
C ASP A 28 8.29 -2.13 4.35
N CYS A 29 7.82 -2.95 5.29
CA CYS A 29 8.63 -3.46 6.39
C CYS A 29 9.32 -4.80 6.10
N TRP A 30 9.19 -5.36 4.89
CA TRP A 30 9.73 -6.69 4.59
C TRP A 30 11.24 -6.82 4.85
N ALA A 31 12.00 -5.79 4.57
CA ALA A 31 13.46 -5.82 4.75
C ALA A 31 13.89 -6.07 6.20
N ILE A 32 13.12 -5.58 7.16
CA ILE A 32 13.44 -5.67 8.60
C ILE A 32 12.70 -6.79 9.33
N THR A 33 11.85 -7.53 8.66
CA THR A 33 11.11 -8.67 9.23
C THR A 33 11.64 -10.00 8.70
N GLY A 34 11.26 -11.10 9.34
CA GLY A 34 11.58 -12.44 8.84
C GLY A 34 10.69 -12.90 7.69
N HIS A 35 9.53 -12.27 7.48
CA HIS A 35 8.58 -12.72 6.47
C HIS A 35 7.68 -11.60 5.94
N CYS A 36 6.82 -11.02 6.80
CA CYS A 36 5.72 -10.14 6.40
C CYS A 36 6.19 -8.73 5.99
N ALA A 37 5.43 -8.10 5.09
CA ALA A 37 5.63 -6.71 4.69
C ALA A 37 4.91 -5.72 5.61
N TYR A 38 3.89 -6.19 6.36
CA TYR A 38 3.06 -5.42 7.26
C TYR A 38 2.83 -6.19 8.54
N PHE A 39 2.85 -5.55 9.71
CA PHE A 39 2.78 -6.23 11.00
C PHE A 39 2.08 -5.42 12.10
N ASP A 40 1.89 -4.13 11.90
CA ASP A 40 1.40 -3.22 12.94
C ASP A 40 -0.09 -3.48 13.23
N TYR A 41 -0.90 -3.68 12.19
CA TYR A 41 -2.33 -3.94 12.33
C TYR A 41 -2.68 -5.24 13.10
N ILE A 42 -1.70 -6.14 13.30
CA ILE A 42 -1.84 -7.33 14.14
C ILE A 42 -1.03 -7.23 15.44
N ASN A 43 -0.45 -6.07 15.74
CA ASN A 43 0.38 -5.81 16.91
C ASN A 43 1.55 -6.80 17.09
N CYS A 44 2.27 -7.11 16.01
CA CYS A 44 3.41 -8.01 16.04
C CYS A 44 4.74 -7.25 16.17
N PHE A 45 5.38 -7.30 17.31
CA PHE A 45 6.67 -6.64 17.58
C PHE A 45 7.89 -7.56 17.57
N LYS A 46 7.76 -8.78 17.05
CA LYS A 46 8.85 -9.78 17.01
C LYS A 46 10.08 -9.29 16.22
N TRP A 47 9.87 -8.48 15.19
CA TRP A 47 10.92 -7.91 14.35
C TRP A 47 11.95 -7.08 15.13
N GLN A 48 11.59 -6.50 16.25
CA GLN A 48 12.51 -5.71 17.09
C GLN A 48 13.60 -6.57 17.73
N LYS A 49 13.32 -7.82 18.02
CA LYS A 49 14.27 -8.76 18.64
C LYS A 49 14.64 -9.89 17.69
N GLN A 50 13.64 -10.69 17.31
CA GLN A 50 13.82 -11.85 16.46
C GLN A 50 12.48 -12.38 15.95
N CYS A 51 12.30 -12.43 14.62
CA CYS A 51 11.13 -13.07 14.04
C CYS A 51 11.21 -14.59 14.20
N LYS A 52 10.09 -15.19 14.61
CA LYS A 52 9.89 -16.65 14.73
C LYS A 52 8.38 -16.93 14.82
N PHE A 53 7.90 -18.01 14.21
CA PHE A 53 6.47 -18.35 14.21
C PHE A 53 5.61 -17.17 13.72
N CYS A 54 5.78 -16.82 12.42
CA CYS A 54 5.13 -15.66 11.84
C CYS A 54 3.60 -15.82 11.81
N PRO A 55 2.82 -14.97 12.49
CA PRO A 55 1.36 -15.05 12.48
C PRO A 55 0.79 -14.70 11.09
N GLN A 56 1.56 -14.02 10.27
CA GLN A 56 1.21 -13.61 8.91
C GLN A 56 1.84 -14.49 7.82
N LYS A 57 2.22 -15.71 8.12
CA LYS A 57 2.88 -16.60 7.18
C LYS A 57 2.12 -16.76 5.85
N ARG A 58 0.80 -16.72 5.87
CA ARG A 58 -0.07 -16.88 4.69
C ARG A 58 -0.43 -15.57 3.99
N VAL A 59 -0.08 -14.44 4.58
CA VAL A 59 -0.28 -13.09 3.99
C VAL A 59 0.95 -12.73 3.17
N TYR A 60 0.83 -11.77 2.27
CA TYR A 60 1.92 -11.35 1.39
C TYR A 60 3.22 -10.95 2.15
N PRO A 61 4.37 -11.47 1.72
CA PRO A 61 4.61 -12.54 0.73
C PRO A 61 4.28 -13.92 1.32
N GLY A 62 3.26 -14.59 0.75
CA GLY A 62 2.67 -15.79 1.35
C GLY A 62 3.58 -17.04 1.31
N SER A 63 3.62 -17.80 2.41
CA SER A 63 4.17 -19.15 2.49
C SER A 63 3.13 -20.11 3.05
N TYR A 64 2.77 -21.15 2.31
CA TYR A 64 1.70 -22.05 2.69
C TYR A 64 2.19 -23.25 3.52
N LEU A 65 3.40 -23.73 3.28
CA LEU A 65 3.94 -24.95 3.89
C LEU A 65 4.87 -24.64 5.07
N LEU A 66 5.97 -23.96 4.81
CA LEU A 66 7.04 -23.77 5.78
C LEU A 66 7.02 -22.36 6.37
N ASP A 67 7.34 -22.23 7.65
CA ASP A 67 7.66 -20.96 8.29
C ASP A 67 9.17 -20.85 8.42
N ARG A 68 9.76 -20.02 7.57
CA ARG A 68 11.19 -19.67 7.60
C ARG A 68 11.43 -18.26 8.17
N SER A 69 10.50 -17.75 8.94
CA SER A 69 10.62 -16.38 9.45
C SER A 69 11.85 -16.18 10.35
N PHE A 70 12.26 -17.22 11.05
CA PHE A 70 13.48 -17.20 11.86
C PHE A 70 14.73 -17.13 10.99
N GLU A 71 14.91 -18.11 10.11
CA GLU A 71 16.07 -18.23 9.24
C GLU A 71 16.22 -16.99 8.33
N ASN A 72 15.10 -16.55 7.76
CA ASN A 72 15.07 -15.34 6.94
C ASN A 72 15.44 -14.08 7.73
N TYR A 73 15.00 -13.97 8.98
CA TYR A 73 15.35 -12.83 9.83
C TYR A 73 16.85 -12.78 10.11
N ILE A 74 17.45 -13.90 10.48
CA ILE A 74 18.90 -14.00 10.73
C ILE A 74 19.67 -13.69 9.44
N LEU A 75 19.30 -14.34 8.34
CA LEU A 75 19.93 -14.12 7.04
C LEU A 75 19.87 -12.64 6.60
N LYS A 76 18.71 -12.02 6.70
CA LYS A 76 18.54 -10.60 6.35
C LYS A 76 19.39 -9.71 7.24
N ARG A 77 19.40 -9.93 8.54
CA ARG A 77 20.22 -9.18 9.46
C ARG A 77 21.70 -9.26 9.08
N GLU A 78 22.23 -10.46 8.83
CA GLU A 78 23.61 -10.65 8.44
C GLU A 78 23.94 -9.97 7.10
N LEU A 79 23.14 -10.20 6.08
CA LEU A 79 23.38 -9.65 4.74
C LEU A 79 23.21 -8.12 4.70
N PHE A 80 22.13 -7.61 5.29
CA PHE A 80 21.78 -6.20 5.14
C PHE A 80 22.65 -5.27 6.01
N THR A 81 23.23 -5.82 7.08
CA THR A 81 24.20 -5.08 7.91
C THR A 81 25.65 -5.23 7.44
N SER A 82 25.92 -5.96 6.37
CA SER A 82 27.28 -6.13 5.84
C SER A 82 27.74 -5.01 4.90
N VAL A 83 26.83 -4.18 4.41
CA VAL A 83 27.14 -3.08 3.47
C VAL A 83 27.59 -1.85 4.26
N LEU A 84 28.84 -1.44 4.11
CA LEU A 84 29.43 -0.37 4.93
C LEU A 84 28.88 1.03 4.60
N ASN A 85 28.69 1.32 3.31
CA ASN A 85 28.29 2.65 2.83
C ASN A 85 26.86 2.61 2.28
N MET A 86 25.87 2.51 3.19
CA MET A 86 24.46 2.44 2.81
C MET A 86 23.65 3.49 3.57
N THR A 87 22.72 4.15 2.85
CA THR A 87 21.68 5.01 3.41
C THR A 87 20.32 4.42 3.13
N VAL A 88 19.45 4.35 4.14
CA VAL A 88 18.07 3.86 4.01
C VAL A 88 17.13 5.03 3.82
N ILE A 89 16.31 4.96 2.78
CA ILE A 89 15.31 6.00 2.43
C ILE A 89 13.90 5.43 2.63
N PRO A 90 13.30 5.55 3.82
CA PRO A 90 11.92 5.18 4.03
C PRO A 90 10.98 6.25 3.46
N VAL A 91 9.83 5.81 2.90
CA VAL A 91 8.84 6.70 2.26
C VAL A 91 7.96 7.46 3.26
N SER A 92 8.14 7.27 4.55
CA SER A 92 7.41 8.02 5.58
C SER A 92 8.21 8.11 6.90
N ARG A 93 7.84 9.12 7.72
CA ARG A 93 8.40 9.27 9.08
C ARG A 93 8.09 8.06 9.96
N TRP A 94 6.90 7.47 9.83
CA TRP A 94 6.50 6.25 10.53
C TRP A 94 7.45 5.09 10.18
N LEU A 95 7.65 4.80 8.90
CA LEU A 95 8.57 3.75 8.47
C LEU A 95 10.02 4.04 8.87
N GLY A 96 10.43 5.31 8.84
CA GLY A 96 11.76 5.75 9.32
C GLY A 96 11.94 5.47 10.81
N GLY A 97 10.92 5.72 11.62
CA GLY A 97 10.91 5.38 13.04
C GLY A 97 11.04 3.88 13.30
N ILE A 98 10.42 3.05 12.46
CA ILE A 98 10.53 1.60 12.50
C ILE A 98 11.95 1.14 12.11
N VAL A 99 12.52 1.67 11.04
CA VAL A 99 13.90 1.35 10.63
C VAL A 99 14.89 1.64 11.77
N LYS A 100 14.77 2.79 12.44
CA LYS A 100 15.61 3.20 13.56
C LYS A 100 15.47 2.31 14.82
N GLN A 101 14.44 1.47 14.89
CA GLN A 101 14.25 0.48 15.97
C GLN A 101 14.64 -0.94 15.54
N SER A 102 15.02 -1.14 14.25
CA SER A 102 15.37 -2.44 13.69
C SER A 102 16.87 -2.72 13.80
N PHE A 103 17.30 -3.86 13.25
CA PHE A 103 18.71 -4.19 13.11
C PHE A 103 19.47 -3.26 12.12
N LEU A 104 18.76 -2.39 11.38
CA LEU A 104 19.35 -1.38 10.48
C LEU A 104 19.52 0.00 11.14
N ARG A 105 19.30 0.12 12.44
CA ARG A 105 19.31 1.38 13.19
C ARG A 105 20.63 2.18 13.11
N GLU A 106 21.74 1.50 12.84
CA GLU A 106 23.08 2.13 12.76
C GLU A 106 23.32 2.83 11.40
N TYR A 107 22.48 2.57 10.41
CA TYR A 107 22.58 3.24 9.11
C TYR A 107 21.94 4.63 9.13
N PRO A 108 22.47 5.58 8.34
CA PRO A 108 21.78 6.83 8.05
C PRO A 108 20.38 6.56 7.51
N VAL A 109 19.37 7.28 8.05
CA VAL A 109 17.97 7.16 7.66
C VAL A 109 17.46 8.53 7.28
N GLU A 110 17.17 8.71 6.00
CA GLU A 110 16.64 9.95 5.42
C GLU A 110 15.25 9.71 4.84
N VAL A 111 14.24 10.46 5.31
CA VAL A 111 12.85 10.26 4.87
C VAL A 111 12.61 11.05 3.60
N ILE A 112 12.30 10.35 2.51
CA ILE A 112 11.84 10.95 1.26
C ILE A 112 10.47 10.36 0.92
N GLN A 113 9.44 11.21 0.98
CA GLN A 113 8.06 10.79 0.73
C GLN A 113 7.83 10.50 -0.75
N ASN A 114 6.88 9.58 -1.05
CA ASN A 114 6.46 9.35 -2.42
C ASN A 114 5.83 10.62 -3.01
N GLY A 115 6.14 10.90 -4.25
CA GLY A 115 5.44 11.88 -5.07
C GLY A 115 4.35 11.24 -5.91
N ILE A 116 3.53 12.08 -6.53
CA ILE A 116 2.56 11.72 -7.57
C ILE A 116 2.74 12.64 -8.78
N ASP A 117 2.23 12.21 -9.92
CA ASP A 117 2.20 13.02 -11.13
C ASP A 117 1.02 13.99 -11.06
N ILE A 118 1.30 15.26 -10.77
CA ILE A 118 0.28 16.31 -10.64
C ILE A 118 -0.25 16.82 -11.99
N ASP A 119 0.38 16.49 -13.10
CA ASP A 119 -0.14 16.77 -14.43
C ASP A 119 -1.31 15.84 -14.76
N ILE A 120 -1.26 14.62 -14.24
CA ILE A 120 -2.33 13.62 -14.36
C ILE A 120 -3.37 13.81 -13.25
N PHE A 121 -2.90 13.79 -11.98
CA PHE A 121 -3.76 13.95 -10.81
C PHE A 121 -3.98 15.42 -10.49
N SER A 122 -4.97 16.00 -11.14
CA SER A 122 -5.44 17.38 -10.99
C SER A 122 -6.96 17.41 -11.15
N PRO A 123 -7.66 18.49 -10.73
CA PRO A 123 -9.09 18.60 -10.93
C PRO A 123 -9.47 18.49 -12.41
N GLN A 124 -10.36 17.56 -12.72
CA GLN A 124 -10.77 17.25 -14.09
C GLN A 124 -11.97 18.09 -14.52
N SER A 125 -12.15 18.26 -15.85
CA SER A 125 -13.23 19.07 -16.39
C SER A 125 -14.61 18.52 -16.05
N LEU A 126 -15.61 19.39 -15.86
CA LEU A 126 -16.98 19.01 -15.63
C LEU A 126 -17.53 18.11 -16.75
N GLN A 127 -17.05 18.29 -17.98
CA GLN A 127 -17.46 17.46 -19.11
C GLN A 127 -16.99 16.00 -18.92
N GLU A 128 -15.75 15.78 -18.48
CA GLU A 128 -15.20 14.44 -18.24
C GLU A 128 -15.88 13.78 -17.03
N VAL A 129 -16.07 14.54 -15.95
CA VAL A 129 -16.81 14.10 -14.77
C VAL A 129 -18.23 13.65 -15.14
N ASN A 130 -18.96 14.44 -15.94
CA ASN A 130 -20.32 14.09 -16.38
C ASN A 130 -20.33 12.85 -17.29
N ARG A 131 -19.37 12.72 -18.21
CA ARG A 131 -19.22 11.47 -19.01
C ARG A 131 -18.99 10.26 -18.12
N MET A 132 -18.19 10.40 -17.06
CA MET A 132 -17.92 9.34 -16.12
C MET A 132 -19.17 8.95 -15.32
N ARG A 133 -19.96 9.95 -14.88
CA ARG A 133 -21.26 9.71 -14.24
C ARG A 133 -22.19 8.91 -15.16
N GLN A 134 -22.29 9.30 -16.43
CA GLN A 134 -23.10 8.58 -17.44
C GLN A 134 -22.60 7.13 -17.64
N LYS A 135 -21.27 6.94 -17.80
CA LYS A 135 -20.66 5.62 -17.98
C LYS A 135 -21.04 4.64 -16.87
N TYR A 136 -21.13 5.12 -15.63
CA TYR A 136 -21.43 4.28 -14.47
C TYR A 136 -22.86 4.42 -13.94
N ASN A 137 -23.77 5.06 -14.69
CA ASN A 137 -25.15 5.31 -14.31
C ASN A 137 -25.30 6.00 -12.93
N LEU A 138 -24.40 6.93 -12.61
CA LEU A 138 -24.42 7.73 -11.39
C LEU A 138 -25.26 8.98 -11.62
N LYS A 139 -26.36 9.13 -10.89
CA LYS A 139 -27.25 10.31 -11.00
C LYS A 139 -26.49 11.57 -10.58
N GLU A 140 -26.82 12.71 -11.21
CA GLU A 140 -26.15 13.98 -10.99
C GLU A 140 -26.19 14.44 -9.52
N GLN A 141 -27.36 14.30 -8.88
CA GLN A 141 -27.59 14.69 -7.49
C GLN A 141 -27.06 13.69 -6.44
N MET A 142 -26.46 12.57 -6.87
CA MET A 142 -25.83 11.62 -5.95
C MET A 142 -24.48 12.11 -5.47
N SER A 143 -24.28 12.09 -4.16
CA SER A 143 -22.95 12.22 -3.55
C SER A 143 -22.18 10.90 -3.69
N ILE A 144 -20.91 10.99 -4.03
CA ILE A 144 -20.07 9.82 -4.29
C ILE A 144 -19.00 9.70 -3.21
N LEU A 145 -18.98 8.56 -2.56
CA LEU A 145 -17.92 8.16 -1.64
C LEU A 145 -17.01 7.18 -2.38
N LEU A 146 -15.75 7.58 -2.56
CA LEU A 146 -14.78 6.80 -3.32
C LEU A 146 -13.78 6.09 -2.40
N GLY A 147 -13.52 4.81 -2.69
CA GLY A 147 -12.41 4.04 -2.15
C GLY A 147 -11.57 3.45 -3.28
N VAL A 148 -10.25 3.55 -3.16
CA VAL A 148 -9.30 3.06 -4.17
C VAL A 148 -8.22 2.21 -3.51
N ALA A 149 -8.02 1.00 -4.03
CA ALA A 149 -6.89 0.14 -3.64
C ALA A 149 -6.45 -0.71 -4.83
N SER A 150 -5.17 -1.04 -4.92
CA SER A 150 -4.67 -1.99 -5.92
C SER A 150 -5.17 -3.42 -5.68
N THR A 151 -5.44 -3.75 -4.42
CA THR A 151 -5.98 -5.04 -3.98
C THR A 151 -6.73 -4.84 -2.67
N TRP A 152 -7.98 -5.29 -2.61
CA TRP A 152 -8.82 -5.24 -1.42
C TRP A 152 -8.58 -6.47 -0.54
N GLU A 153 -7.60 -6.37 0.34
CA GLU A 153 -7.31 -7.30 1.41
C GLU A 153 -7.96 -6.85 2.73
N ARG A 154 -7.94 -7.71 3.75
CA ARG A 154 -8.51 -7.40 5.07
C ARG A 154 -8.02 -6.06 5.62
N ARG A 155 -6.71 -5.80 5.55
CA ARG A 155 -6.12 -4.56 6.09
C ARG A 155 -6.54 -3.29 5.32
N LYS A 156 -7.07 -3.41 4.09
CA LYS A 156 -7.52 -2.28 3.26
C LYS A 156 -8.96 -1.85 3.54
N GLY A 157 -9.66 -2.52 4.46
CA GLY A 157 -10.93 -2.05 4.97
C GLY A 157 -12.14 -2.26 4.03
N LEU A 158 -12.14 -3.30 3.17
CA LEU A 158 -13.33 -3.60 2.35
C LEU A 158 -14.58 -3.83 3.20
N ASN A 159 -14.44 -4.51 4.35
CA ASN A 159 -15.56 -4.75 5.25
C ASN A 159 -16.11 -3.45 5.85
N ASP A 160 -15.24 -2.47 6.11
CA ASP A 160 -15.66 -1.17 6.65
C ASP A 160 -16.55 -0.43 5.64
N PHE A 161 -16.27 -0.53 4.34
CA PHE A 161 -17.16 -0.02 3.29
C PHE A 161 -18.48 -0.77 3.20
N ILE A 162 -18.49 -2.10 3.40
CA ILE A 162 -19.71 -2.91 3.43
C ILE A 162 -20.57 -2.52 4.63
N GLU A 163 -19.98 -2.33 5.81
CA GLU A 163 -20.71 -1.85 6.99
C GLU A 163 -21.25 -0.41 6.76
N LEU A 164 -20.40 0.48 6.24
CA LEU A 164 -20.80 1.85 5.92
C LEU A 164 -21.98 1.88 4.93
N SER A 165 -22.01 0.96 3.98
CA SER A 165 -23.09 0.88 2.99
C SER A 165 -24.48 0.63 3.58
N ARG A 166 -24.56 0.11 4.81
CA ARG A 166 -25.82 -0.17 5.51
C ARG A 166 -26.43 1.07 6.16
N ILE A 167 -25.61 2.08 6.43
CA ILE A 167 -26.03 3.28 7.19
C ILE A 167 -25.93 4.57 6.37
N ILE A 168 -25.30 4.53 5.19
CA ILE A 168 -25.16 5.69 4.34
C ILE A 168 -26.53 6.14 3.76
N PRO A 169 -26.82 7.46 3.67
CA PRO A 169 -28.08 7.95 3.12
C PRO A 169 -28.32 7.49 1.67
N SER A 170 -29.58 7.36 1.27
CA SER A 170 -29.96 6.84 -0.05
C SER A 170 -29.53 7.71 -1.24
N ASN A 171 -29.22 8.98 -1.01
CA ASN A 171 -28.65 9.90 -2.01
C ASN A 171 -27.13 9.79 -2.14
N TRP A 172 -26.49 8.84 -1.45
CA TRP A 172 -25.07 8.52 -1.58
C TRP A 172 -24.86 7.22 -2.34
N LYS A 173 -23.75 7.14 -3.06
CA LYS A 173 -23.27 5.93 -3.71
C LYS A 173 -21.80 5.69 -3.32
N ILE A 174 -21.48 4.47 -2.91
CA ILE A 174 -20.09 4.07 -2.70
C ILE A 174 -19.56 3.55 -4.03
N VAL A 175 -18.36 3.99 -4.41
CA VAL A 175 -17.61 3.51 -5.58
C VAL A 175 -16.29 2.97 -5.11
N LEU A 176 -15.99 1.71 -5.42
CA LEU A 176 -14.75 1.04 -5.03
C LEU A 176 -13.97 0.59 -6.26
N VAL A 177 -12.72 1.02 -6.37
CA VAL A 177 -11.80 0.66 -7.47
C VAL A 177 -10.75 -0.33 -7.00
N GLY A 178 -10.42 -1.33 -7.84
CA GLY A 178 -9.38 -2.34 -7.57
C GLY A 178 -9.90 -3.67 -7.02
N LEU A 179 -11.19 -3.94 -7.21
CA LEU A 179 -11.85 -5.16 -6.73
C LEU A 179 -11.65 -6.34 -7.70
N LYS A 180 -11.54 -7.53 -7.14
CA LYS A 180 -11.62 -8.76 -7.94
C LYS A 180 -13.06 -9.03 -8.38
N LYS A 181 -13.27 -9.67 -9.53
CA LYS A 181 -14.60 -10.03 -10.05
C LYS A 181 -15.47 -10.77 -9.04
N GLN A 182 -14.85 -11.65 -8.25
CA GLN A 182 -15.58 -12.39 -7.20
C GLN A 182 -16.05 -11.47 -6.07
N GLN A 183 -15.26 -10.46 -5.68
CA GLN A 183 -15.64 -9.49 -4.67
C GLN A 183 -16.79 -8.61 -5.16
N ILE A 184 -16.75 -8.17 -6.42
CA ILE A 184 -17.81 -7.35 -7.04
C ILE A 184 -19.17 -8.05 -6.98
N LYS A 185 -19.22 -9.36 -7.23
CA LYS A 185 -20.47 -10.15 -7.18
C LYS A 185 -21.13 -10.21 -5.80
N LEU A 186 -20.34 -9.96 -4.75
CA LEU A 186 -20.80 -10.04 -3.36
C LEU A 186 -21.10 -8.68 -2.74
N LEU A 187 -20.95 -7.58 -3.50
CA LEU A 187 -21.19 -6.23 -2.99
C LEU A 187 -22.66 -5.94 -2.80
N PRO A 188 -23.04 -5.18 -1.76
CA PRO A 188 -24.36 -4.60 -1.61
C PRO A 188 -24.75 -3.72 -2.83
N PRO A 189 -26.06 -3.59 -3.13
CA PRO A 189 -26.54 -2.87 -4.33
C PRO A 189 -26.15 -1.39 -4.38
N ASN A 190 -25.93 -0.76 -3.23
CA ASN A 190 -25.51 0.64 -3.12
C ASN A 190 -23.98 0.84 -3.23
N ILE A 191 -23.21 -0.22 -3.45
CA ILE A 191 -21.79 -0.16 -3.77
C ILE A 191 -21.58 -0.49 -5.26
N LEU A 192 -20.93 0.41 -6.00
CA LEU A 192 -20.44 0.16 -7.34
C LEU A 192 -18.99 -0.33 -7.26
N GLY A 193 -18.75 -1.56 -7.71
CA GLY A 193 -17.41 -2.14 -7.80
C GLY A 193 -16.81 -1.97 -9.19
N ILE A 194 -15.59 -1.47 -9.27
CA ILE A 194 -14.79 -1.36 -10.50
C ILE A 194 -13.56 -2.23 -10.33
N GLU A 195 -13.33 -3.17 -11.27
CA GLU A 195 -12.18 -4.08 -11.19
C GLU A 195 -10.87 -3.31 -11.32
N ARG A 196 -10.78 -2.48 -12.36
CA ARG A 196 -9.67 -1.54 -12.59
C ARG A 196 -10.12 -0.44 -13.54
N THR A 197 -9.45 0.68 -13.50
CA THR A 197 -9.59 1.73 -14.52
C THR A 197 -8.84 1.35 -15.81
N GLU A 198 -9.27 1.87 -16.93
CA GLU A 198 -8.64 1.62 -18.22
C GLU A 198 -7.25 2.24 -18.30
N ASN A 199 -7.09 3.38 -17.65
CA ASN A 199 -5.84 4.14 -17.56
C ASN A 199 -5.84 5.01 -16.29
N VAL A 200 -4.74 5.69 -16.05
CA VAL A 200 -4.55 6.56 -14.88
C VAL A 200 -5.43 7.81 -14.95
N GLN A 201 -5.68 8.34 -16.16
CA GLN A 201 -6.56 9.48 -16.37
C GLN A 201 -8.00 9.21 -15.92
N GLN A 202 -8.51 8.01 -16.22
CA GLN A 202 -9.82 7.60 -15.73
C GLN A 202 -9.88 7.56 -14.19
N LEU A 203 -8.78 7.20 -13.53
CA LEU A 203 -8.70 7.22 -12.07
C LEU A 203 -8.73 8.67 -11.55
N ALA A 204 -8.02 9.59 -12.19
CA ALA A 204 -8.06 11.01 -11.83
C ALA A 204 -9.48 11.62 -11.98
N ILE A 205 -10.22 11.21 -13.03
CA ILE A 205 -11.62 11.63 -13.21
C ILE A 205 -12.50 11.05 -12.09
N LEU A 206 -12.30 9.82 -11.65
CA LEU A 206 -13.03 9.22 -10.53
C LEU A 206 -12.76 9.93 -9.20
N TYR A 207 -11.52 10.34 -8.95
CA TYR A 207 -11.21 11.21 -7.81
C TYR A 207 -11.97 12.53 -7.92
N SER A 208 -11.86 13.26 -9.03
CA SER A 208 -12.53 14.55 -9.22
C SER A 208 -14.07 14.48 -9.20
N LEU A 209 -14.64 13.29 -9.50
CA LEU A 209 -16.08 13.01 -9.43
C LEU A 209 -16.54 12.77 -7.99
N ALA A 210 -15.66 12.33 -7.11
CA ALA A 210 -16.00 11.96 -5.75
C ALA A 210 -16.34 13.19 -4.90
N THR A 211 -17.35 13.05 -4.04
CA THR A 211 -17.67 14.05 -3.01
C THR A 211 -16.69 13.92 -1.85
N VAL A 212 -16.27 12.69 -1.55
CA VAL A 212 -15.30 12.39 -0.51
C VAL A 212 -14.54 11.12 -0.87
N PHE A 213 -13.24 11.11 -0.63
CA PHE A 213 -12.38 9.93 -0.67
C PHE A 213 -12.17 9.39 0.73
N ILE A 214 -12.32 8.06 0.90
CA ILE A 214 -12.05 7.38 2.17
C ILE A 214 -11.02 6.28 1.95
N ASN A 215 -10.03 6.24 2.83
CA ASN A 215 -9.02 5.19 2.88
C ASN A 215 -9.01 4.56 4.30
N PRO A 216 -9.84 3.55 4.57
CA PRO A 216 -9.97 2.93 5.87
C PRO A 216 -8.89 1.87 6.14
N THR A 217 -7.71 2.04 5.52
CA THR A 217 -6.62 1.09 5.68
C THR A 217 -6.11 1.08 7.13
N TRP A 218 -5.95 -0.09 7.71
CA TRP A 218 -5.46 -0.29 9.08
C TRP A 218 -3.95 -0.15 9.18
N GLU A 219 -3.24 -0.38 8.08
CA GLU A 219 -1.79 -0.18 7.97
C GLU A 219 -1.39 0.10 6.52
N ASP A 220 -0.67 1.19 6.33
CA ASP A 220 0.03 1.52 5.09
C ASP A 220 1.30 2.30 5.41
N THR A 221 2.30 2.22 4.55
CA THR A 221 3.56 2.95 4.76
C THR A 221 3.46 4.39 4.29
N PHE A 222 2.85 4.61 3.12
CA PHE A 222 2.58 5.93 2.55
C PHE A 222 1.61 5.78 1.35
N PRO A 223 0.29 5.84 1.57
CA PRO A 223 -0.69 5.60 0.51
C PRO A 223 -0.75 6.78 -0.48
N THR A 224 -0.25 6.59 -1.70
CA THR A 224 -0.29 7.60 -2.76
C THR A 224 -1.73 7.96 -3.16
N THR A 225 -2.68 7.04 -2.97
CA THR A 225 -4.11 7.29 -3.21
C THR A 225 -4.66 8.49 -2.42
N ASN A 226 -4.10 8.78 -1.23
CA ASN A 226 -4.47 9.98 -0.46
C ASN A 226 -3.99 11.25 -1.15
N LEU A 227 -2.75 11.24 -1.69
CA LEU A 227 -2.18 12.37 -2.44
C LEU A 227 -2.91 12.58 -3.75
N GLU A 228 -3.24 11.48 -4.44
CA GLU A 228 -3.97 11.48 -5.71
C GLU A 228 -5.36 12.12 -5.53
N ALA A 229 -6.09 11.73 -4.47
CA ALA A 229 -7.39 12.31 -4.14
C ALA A 229 -7.29 13.81 -3.84
N LEU A 230 -6.37 14.19 -2.95
CA LEU A 230 -6.14 15.62 -2.61
C LEU A 230 -5.75 16.46 -3.83
N ALA A 231 -4.88 15.94 -4.69
CA ALA A 231 -4.46 16.64 -5.91
C ALA A 231 -5.62 16.83 -6.91
N CYS A 232 -6.57 15.89 -6.95
CA CYS A 232 -7.78 15.97 -7.77
C CYS A 232 -8.89 16.82 -7.13
N GLY A 233 -8.67 17.41 -5.95
CA GLY A 233 -9.61 18.30 -5.27
C GLY A 233 -10.69 17.60 -4.44
N THR A 234 -10.46 16.33 -4.03
CA THR A 234 -11.41 15.53 -3.24
C THR A 234 -11.05 15.53 -1.76
#